data_f764b1e9393e342bad883e5468e0c853
#
_entry.id   f764b1e9393e342bad883e5468e0c853
#
_cell.length_a   1.000
_cell.length_b   1.000
_cell.length_c   1.000
_cell.angle_alpha   90.00
_cell.angle_beta   90.00
_cell.angle_gamma   90.00
#
_symmetry.space_group_name_H-M   'P 1'
#
loop_
_entity.id
_entity.type
_entity.pdbx_description
1 polymer ?
#
loop_
_entity_poly.entity_id
_entity_poly.type
_entity_poly.pdbx_seq_one_letter_code
_entity_poly.pdbx_strand_id
1 'polypeptide(L)'
;MGYCKDFQEEIWEAGIRSGISKIIFSDSCDGIKDLDEYLSRQRSPDVIFIDSIQYFAAQCGVRAEDVIALRKKYRNKIFIFISHVDGREVDGRVAYDVKRDSFKRIYIDSFKATYMGRGRGGPKGYYIIWEEGYQKRSLELLKNKAYEDNNE
;
A
#
# COMPACT_ATOMS: atom_id res chain seq x y z
N MET A 1 -1.44 16.74 -17.17
CA MET A 1 -1.45 15.34 -17.60
C MET A 1 -2.77 14.72 -17.19
N GLY A 2 -3.46 14.04 -18.08
CA GLY A 2 -4.70 13.34 -17.77
C GLY A 2 -4.36 11.90 -17.38
N TYR A 3 -4.89 11.45 -16.28
CA TYR A 3 -4.87 10.02 -15.94
C TYR A 3 -5.53 9.23 -17.06
N CYS A 4 -5.13 7.96 -17.25
CA CYS A 4 -5.75 7.11 -18.24
C CYS A 4 -7.26 6.98 -17.96
N LYS A 5 -8.03 6.76 -19.01
CA LYS A 5 -9.49 6.69 -18.93
C LYS A 5 -9.96 5.64 -17.93
N ASP A 6 -9.29 4.49 -17.92
CA ASP A 6 -9.60 3.35 -17.04
C ASP A 6 -9.47 3.75 -15.55
N PHE A 7 -8.42 4.50 -15.18
CA PHE A 7 -8.24 4.99 -13.82
C PHE A 7 -9.32 5.99 -13.40
N GLN A 8 -9.78 6.82 -14.34
CA GLN A 8 -10.88 7.76 -14.07
C GLN A 8 -12.21 7.00 -13.87
N GLU A 9 -12.45 5.95 -14.63
CA GLU A 9 -13.61 5.08 -14.50
C GLU A 9 -13.61 4.35 -13.16
N GLU A 10 -12.48 3.77 -12.74
CA GLU A 10 -12.32 3.11 -11.43
C GLU A 10 -12.58 4.07 -10.25
N ILE A 11 -12.05 5.30 -10.30
CA ILE A 11 -12.33 6.32 -9.27
C ILE A 11 -13.84 6.63 -9.21
N TRP A 12 -14.47 6.72 -10.36
CA TRP A 12 -15.90 7.00 -10.46
C TRP A 12 -16.75 5.86 -9.91
N GLU A 13 -16.42 4.62 -10.23
CA GLU A 13 -17.07 3.41 -9.72
C GLU A 13 -16.87 3.25 -8.21
N ALA A 14 -15.70 3.62 -7.69
CA ALA A 14 -15.45 3.67 -6.25
C ALA A 14 -16.26 4.75 -5.51
N GLY A 15 -17.09 5.53 -6.21
CA GLY A 15 -17.96 6.54 -5.61
C GLY A 15 -17.23 7.81 -5.14
N ILE A 16 -15.99 8.02 -5.55
CA ILE A 16 -15.16 9.19 -5.15
C ILE A 16 -15.53 10.43 -5.98
N ARG A 17 -16.82 10.75 -6.05
CA ARG A 17 -17.32 11.84 -6.91
C ARG A 17 -17.15 13.22 -6.31
N SER A 18 -17.52 13.36 -5.05
CA SER A 18 -17.52 14.68 -4.36
C SER A 18 -16.27 14.92 -3.51
N GLY A 19 -15.52 13.86 -3.19
CA GLY A 19 -14.31 13.95 -2.38
C GLY A 19 -13.02 14.19 -3.18
N ILE A 20 -13.11 14.18 -4.51
CA ILE A 20 -11.93 14.21 -5.40
C ILE A 20 -11.09 15.48 -5.21
N SER A 21 -11.72 16.58 -4.81
CA SER A 21 -11.01 17.83 -4.50
C SER A 21 -10.09 17.74 -3.27
N LYS A 22 -10.24 16.69 -2.46
CA LYS A 22 -9.41 16.42 -1.28
C LYS A 22 -8.32 15.38 -1.55
N ILE A 23 -8.34 14.74 -2.72
CA ILE A 23 -7.38 13.73 -3.15
C ILE A 23 -6.54 14.35 -4.28
N ILE A 24 -5.24 14.31 -4.10
CA ILE A 24 -4.28 14.78 -5.10
C ILE A 24 -3.52 13.56 -5.58
N PHE A 25 -3.64 13.29 -6.88
CA PHE A 25 -2.87 12.26 -7.55
C PHE A 25 -1.64 12.90 -8.19
N SER A 26 -0.49 12.27 -8.09
CA SER A 26 0.74 12.70 -8.73
C SER A 26 1.46 11.50 -9.33
N ASP A 27 1.76 11.58 -10.61
CA ASP A 27 2.57 10.64 -11.37
C ASP A 27 3.99 11.17 -11.63
N SER A 28 4.27 12.38 -11.16
CA SER A 28 5.50 13.12 -11.39
C SER A 28 6.17 13.51 -10.08
N CYS A 29 6.72 12.53 -9.37
CA CYS A 29 7.55 12.77 -8.20
C CYS A 29 8.98 12.37 -8.53
N ASP A 30 9.88 13.35 -8.65
CA ASP A 30 11.28 13.13 -9.04
C ASP A 30 12.16 12.70 -7.86
N GLY A 31 11.55 12.29 -6.75
CA GLY A 31 12.25 11.71 -5.61
C GLY A 31 11.91 12.33 -4.26
N ILE A 32 12.74 12.01 -3.27
CA ILE A 32 12.53 12.43 -1.88
C ILE A 32 12.55 13.95 -1.70
N LYS A 33 13.41 14.65 -2.44
CA LYS A 33 13.50 16.12 -2.33
C LYS A 33 12.22 16.79 -2.79
N ASP A 34 11.68 16.33 -3.88
CA ASP A 34 10.45 16.83 -4.47
C ASP A 34 9.26 16.59 -3.54
N LEU A 35 9.18 15.37 -3.01
CA LEU A 35 8.16 15.02 -2.01
C LEU A 35 8.33 15.85 -0.72
N ASP A 36 9.56 16.06 -0.25
CA ASP A 36 9.84 16.88 0.92
C ASP A 36 9.43 18.34 0.72
N GLU A 37 9.76 18.91 -0.43
CA GLU A 37 9.33 20.27 -0.81
C GLU A 37 7.82 20.39 -0.84
N TYR A 38 7.13 19.43 -1.47
CA TYR A 38 5.68 19.39 -1.53
C TYR A 38 5.04 19.30 -0.14
N LEU A 39 5.55 18.42 0.73
CA LEU A 39 5.02 18.23 2.08
C LEU A 39 5.32 19.39 3.02
N SER A 40 6.34 20.22 2.72
CA SER A 40 6.67 21.42 3.49
C SER A 40 5.71 22.58 3.27
N ARG A 41 4.92 22.56 2.19
CA ARG A 41 3.99 23.62 1.84
C ARG A 41 2.86 23.72 2.86
N GLN A 42 2.37 24.92 3.07
CA GLN A 42 1.15 25.14 3.86
C GLN A 42 -0.03 24.41 3.23
N ARG A 43 -0.83 23.72 4.04
CA ARG A 43 -1.97 22.90 3.58
C ARG A 43 -1.58 21.66 2.74
N SER A 44 -0.36 21.14 2.90
CA SER A 44 0.00 19.85 2.32
C SER A 44 -0.84 18.71 2.94
N PRO A 45 -1.07 17.60 2.23
CA PRO A 45 -1.94 16.53 2.68
C PRO A 45 -1.46 15.89 3.99
N ASP A 46 -2.41 15.41 4.80
CA ASP A 46 -2.14 14.71 6.06
C ASP A 46 -1.89 13.22 5.86
N VAL A 47 -2.40 12.65 4.77
CA VAL A 47 -2.25 11.24 4.41
C VAL A 47 -1.57 11.13 3.06
N ILE A 48 -0.47 10.39 3.01
CA ILE A 48 0.36 10.21 1.83
C ILE A 48 0.39 8.72 1.47
N PHE A 49 -0.06 8.40 0.26
CA PHE A 49 0.07 7.06 -0.33
C PHE A 49 1.25 7.06 -1.30
N ILE A 50 2.10 6.05 -1.21
CA ILE A 50 3.18 5.80 -2.15
C ILE A 50 2.96 4.42 -2.76
N ASP A 51 2.54 4.39 -4.03
CA ASP A 51 2.23 3.19 -4.79
C ASP A 51 3.10 3.13 -6.06
N SER A 52 4.04 2.23 -6.13
CA SER A 52 4.54 1.33 -5.09
C SER A 52 5.89 1.83 -4.58
N ILE A 53 6.28 1.36 -3.41
CA ILE A 53 7.60 1.70 -2.85
C ILE A 53 8.75 1.19 -3.73
N GLN A 54 8.55 0.08 -4.46
CA GLN A 54 9.53 -0.45 -5.41
C GLN A 54 9.72 0.49 -6.58
N TYR A 55 8.61 0.97 -7.15
CA TYR A 55 8.64 1.90 -8.28
C TYR A 55 9.29 3.22 -7.90
N PHE A 56 8.90 3.75 -6.73
CA PHE A 56 9.48 4.98 -6.20
C PHE A 56 11.00 4.85 -5.94
N ALA A 57 11.43 3.70 -5.39
CA ALA A 57 12.84 3.42 -5.18
C ALA A 57 13.63 3.30 -6.50
N ALA A 58 13.08 2.55 -7.47
CA ALA A 58 13.77 2.27 -8.72
C ALA A 58 13.86 3.51 -9.64
N GLN A 59 12.76 4.25 -9.80
CA GLN A 59 12.73 5.41 -10.69
C GLN A 59 13.40 6.65 -10.13
N CYS A 60 13.21 6.90 -8.85
CA CYS A 60 13.70 8.12 -8.20
C CYS A 60 15.01 7.92 -7.44
N GLY A 61 15.61 6.72 -7.49
CA GLY A 61 16.86 6.42 -6.79
C GLY A 61 16.75 6.56 -5.27
N VAL A 62 15.56 6.34 -4.70
CA VAL A 62 15.26 6.57 -3.29
C VAL A 62 15.72 5.40 -2.44
N ARG A 63 16.41 5.68 -1.34
CA ARG A 63 16.85 4.67 -0.38
C ARG A 63 15.90 4.60 0.82
N ALA A 64 15.94 3.49 1.52
CA ALA A 64 15.10 3.28 2.71
C ALA A 64 15.36 4.34 3.80
N GLU A 65 16.61 4.73 3.98
CA GLU A 65 16.98 5.75 4.96
C GLU A 65 16.32 7.10 4.67
N ASP A 66 16.22 7.46 3.39
CA ASP A 66 15.63 8.73 2.95
C ASP A 66 14.12 8.74 3.25
N VAL A 67 13.43 7.61 2.97
CA VAL A 67 12.00 7.43 3.27
C VAL A 67 11.73 7.49 4.78
N ILE A 68 12.56 6.79 5.55
CA ILE A 68 12.44 6.76 7.01
C ILE A 68 12.72 8.15 7.62
N ALA A 69 13.70 8.88 7.10
CA ALA A 69 14.01 10.24 7.52
C ALA A 69 12.84 11.20 7.22
N LEU A 70 12.26 11.11 6.01
CA LEU A 70 11.10 11.90 5.62
C LEU A 70 9.90 11.67 6.55
N ARG A 71 9.55 10.41 6.81
CA ARG A 71 8.50 10.05 7.75
C ARG A 71 8.77 10.60 9.17
N LYS A 72 10.00 10.53 9.63
CA LYS A 72 10.40 11.07 10.94
C LYS A 72 10.31 12.60 11.01
N LYS A 73 10.57 13.28 9.89
CA LYS A 73 10.43 14.74 9.76
C LYS A 73 8.96 15.17 9.89
N TYR A 74 8.05 14.45 9.24
CA TYR A 74 6.61 14.75 9.20
C TYR A 74 5.80 13.85 10.13
N ARG A 75 6.05 13.91 11.44
CA ARG A 75 5.41 13.03 12.45
C ARG A 75 3.91 13.25 12.61
N ASN A 76 3.39 14.36 12.15
CA ASN A 76 1.97 14.71 12.14
C ASN A 76 1.22 14.19 10.91
N LYS A 77 1.91 13.53 9.98
CA LYS A 77 1.33 12.97 8.76
C LYS A 77 1.34 11.45 8.79
N ILE A 78 0.40 10.84 8.06
CA ILE A 78 0.30 9.40 7.89
C ILE A 78 0.91 9.02 6.55
N PHE A 79 1.88 8.13 6.57
CA PHE A 79 2.47 7.54 5.36
C PHE A 79 1.98 6.12 5.19
N ILE A 80 1.44 5.80 4.01
CA ILE A 80 0.97 4.48 3.61
C ILE A 80 1.79 4.06 2.39
N PHE A 81 2.59 3.02 2.57
CA PHE A 81 3.42 2.45 1.51
C PHE A 81 2.75 1.20 0.97
N ILE A 82 2.47 1.19 -0.31
CA ILE A 82 1.99 0.01 -1.02
C ILE A 82 3.21 -0.71 -1.57
N SER A 83 3.25 -2.02 -1.42
CA SER A 83 4.40 -2.84 -1.79
C SER A 83 3.94 -4.11 -2.49
N HIS A 84 4.63 -4.45 -3.56
CA HIS A 84 4.55 -5.79 -4.15
C HIS A 84 5.13 -6.82 -3.20
N VAL A 85 4.63 -8.05 -3.29
CA VAL A 85 5.11 -9.19 -2.51
C VAL A 85 5.48 -10.33 -3.45
N ASP A 86 6.50 -11.09 -3.06
CA ASP A 86 6.79 -12.40 -3.59
C ASP A 86 6.47 -13.42 -2.48
N GLY A 87 5.44 -14.21 -2.71
CA GLY A 87 4.85 -15.03 -1.66
C GLY A 87 4.32 -14.19 -0.49
N ARG A 88 4.96 -14.29 0.68
CA ARG A 88 4.59 -13.53 1.90
C ARG A 88 5.56 -12.41 2.26
N GLU A 89 6.65 -12.30 1.53
CA GLU A 89 7.66 -11.27 1.77
C GLU A 89 7.53 -10.13 0.76
N VAL A 90 7.91 -8.93 1.20
CA VAL A 90 7.95 -7.77 0.31
C VAL A 90 9.11 -7.91 -0.66
N ASP A 91 8.89 -7.55 -1.90
CA ASP A 91 9.92 -7.55 -2.92
C ASP A 91 10.83 -6.32 -2.78
N GLY A 92 12.14 -6.58 -2.84
CA GLY A 92 13.18 -5.56 -2.87
C GLY A 92 13.62 -5.02 -1.49
N ARG A 93 14.89 -4.60 -1.45
CA ARG A 93 15.57 -4.18 -0.22
C ARG A 93 14.92 -2.96 0.44
N VAL A 94 14.56 -1.95 -0.34
CA VAL A 94 13.96 -0.72 0.20
C VAL A 94 12.62 -1.03 0.87
N ALA A 95 11.77 -1.83 0.22
CA ALA A 95 10.49 -2.25 0.78
C ALA A 95 10.68 -3.06 2.07
N TYR A 96 11.68 -3.93 2.13
CA TYR A 96 12.00 -4.71 3.32
C TYR A 96 12.38 -3.81 4.52
N ASP A 97 13.27 -2.84 4.31
CA ASP A 97 13.73 -1.94 5.37
C ASP A 97 12.60 -1.01 5.83
N VAL A 98 11.77 -0.50 4.92
CA VAL A 98 10.55 0.29 5.23
C VAL A 98 9.54 -0.56 6.01
N LYS A 99 9.33 -1.83 5.62
CA LYS A 99 8.47 -2.78 6.35
C LYS A 99 8.93 -2.95 7.81
N ARG A 100 10.23 -3.01 8.06
CA ARG A 100 10.78 -3.15 9.42
C ARG A 100 10.54 -1.91 10.28
N ASP A 101 10.60 -0.71 9.71
CA ASP A 101 10.34 0.55 10.39
C ASP A 101 8.85 0.81 10.59
N SER A 102 7.98 0.18 9.80
CA SER A 102 6.54 0.43 9.80
C SER A 102 5.88 0.08 11.14
N PHE A 103 4.97 0.96 11.59
CA PHE A 103 4.21 0.79 12.81
C PHE A 103 3.10 -0.27 12.67
N LYS A 104 2.40 -0.27 11.55
CA LYS A 104 1.40 -1.27 11.14
C LYS A 104 1.77 -1.84 9.78
N ARG A 105 1.47 -3.11 9.60
CA ARG A 105 1.64 -3.84 8.34
C ARG A 105 0.32 -4.51 8.02
N ILE A 106 -0.10 -4.41 6.77
CA ILE A 106 -1.32 -5.03 6.28
C ILE A 106 -0.90 -5.91 5.09
N TYR A 107 -1.21 -7.18 5.17
CA TYR A 107 -1.04 -8.14 4.09
C TYR A 107 -2.42 -8.45 3.52
N ILE A 108 -2.58 -8.24 2.21
CA ILE A 108 -3.84 -8.47 1.51
C ILE A 108 -3.67 -9.69 0.61
N ASP A 109 -4.49 -10.68 0.83
CA ASP A 109 -4.54 -11.89 0.04
C ASP A 109 -5.97 -12.43 0.02
N SER A 110 -6.43 -12.88 -1.15
CA SER A 110 -7.71 -13.56 -1.33
C SER A 110 -8.89 -12.81 -0.66
N PHE A 111 -8.98 -11.50 -0.88
CA PHE A 111 -9.99 -10.58 -0.33
C PHE A 111 -9.98 -10.47 1.21
N LYS A 112 -8.88 -10.84 1.83
CA LYS A 112 -8.66 -10.73 3.27
C LYS A 112 -7.46 -9.84 3.55
N ALA A 113 -7.67 -8.82 4.37
CA ALA A 113 -6.61 -7.98 4.91
C ALA A 113 -6.20 -8.48 6.30
N THR A 114 -4.99 -8.97 6.43
CA THR A 114 -4.43 -9.38 7.72
C THR A 114 -3.49 -8.30 8.21
N TYR A 115 -3.75 -7.74 9.36
CA TYR A 115 -2.91 -6.70 9.94
C TYR A 115 -2.09 -7.22 11.11
N MET A 116 -0.89 -6.68 11.24
CA MET A 116 -0.01 -6.89 12.39
C MET A 116 0.81 -5.62 12.68
N GLY A 117 1.25 -5.47 13.90
CA GLY A 117 2.11 -4.36 14.28
C GLY A 117 1.94 -3.93 15.72
N ARG A 118 2.50 -2.77 16.03
CA ARG A 118 2.50 -2.15 17.36
C ARG A 118 1.30 -1.23 17.54
N GLY A 119 0.84 -1.01 18.77
CA GLY A 119 -0.16 -0.01 19.13
C GLY A 119 -1.55 -0.55 19.44
N ARG A 120 -2.51 0.37 19.65
CA ARG A 120 -3.89 0.05 20.01
C ARG A 120 -4.58 -0.75 18.90
N GLY A 121 -5.49 -1.64 19.27
CA GLY A 121 -6.18 -2.55 18.35
C GLY A 121 -5.53 -3.93 18.28
N GLY A 122 -4.60 -4.22 19.20
CA GLY A 122 -3.95 -5.53 19.29
C GLY A 122 -2.78 -5.73 18.35
N PRO A 123 -1.98 -6.76 18.58
CA PRO A 123 -0.78 -7.04 17.79
C PRO A 123 -1.09 -7.58 16.39
N LYS A 124 -2.22 -8.24 16.21
CA LYS A 124 -2.67 -8.81 14.93
C LYS A 124 -4.18 -8.99 14.87
N GLY A 125 -4.73 -9.04 13.68
CA GLY A 125 -6.12 -9.35 13.38
C GLY A 125 -6.33 -9.39 11.88
N TYR A 126 -7.57 -9.52 11.47
CA TYR A 126 -7.92 -9.51 10.05
C TYR A 126 -9.25 -8.80 9.80
N TYR A 127 -9.47 -8.46 8.54
CA TYR A 127 -10.72 -7.91 8.02
C TYR A 127 -11.00 -8.56 6.67
N ILE A 128 -12.23 -9.01 6.44
CA ILE A 128 -12.66 -9.52 5.13
C ILE A 128 -13.11 -8.32 4.30
N ILE A 129 -12.45 -8.12 3.16
CA ILE A 129 -12.69 -6.98 2.26
C ILE A 129 -13.97 -7.22 1.47
N TRP A 130 -14.14 -8.43 0.97
CA TRP A 130 -15.30 -8.87 0.20
C TRP A 130 -15.64 -10.32 0.54
N GLU A 131 -16.76 -10.51 1.26
CA GLU A 131 -17.14 -11.80 1.84
C GLU A 131 -17.35 -12.89 0.78
N GLU A 132 -18.13 -12.59 -0.26
CA GLU A 132 -18.43 -13.58 -1.32
C GLU A 132 -17.17 -14.01 -2.08
N GLY A 133 -16.29 -13.05 -2.41
CA GLY A 133 -15.02 -13.33 -3.06
C GLY A 133 -14.09 -14.16 -2.18
N TYR A 134 -14.03 -13.85 -0.90
CA TYR A 134 -13.22 -14.59 0.07
C TYR A 134 -13.68 -16.04 0.20
N GLN A 135 -15.00 -16.30 0.31
CA GLN A 135 -15.56 -17.63 0.40
C GLN A 135 -15.30 -18.45 -0.87
N LYS A 136 -15.56 -17.86 -2.05
CA LYS A 136 -15.28 -18.50 -3.34
C LYS A 136 -13.81 -18.89 -3.47
N ARG A 137 -12.89 -17.98 -3.16
CA ARG A 137 -11.45 -18.24 -3.25
C ARG A 137 -10.98 -19.29 -2.25
N SER A 138 -11.51 -19.28 -1.05
CA SER A 138 -11.23 -20.29 -0.02
C SER A 138 -11.64 -21.70 -0.46
N LEU A 139 -12.78 -21.84 -1.10
CA LEU A 139 -13.25 -23.13 -1.65
C LEU A 139 -12.37 -23.62 -2.81
N GLU A 140 -11.91 -22.73 -3.68
CA GLU A 140 -10.97 -23.08 -4.75
C GLU A 140 -9.63 -23.60 -4.20
N LEU A 141 -9.09 -22.94 -3.19
CA LEU A 141 -7.85 -23.36 -2.54
C LEU A 141 -7.96 -24.72 -1.85
N LEU A 142 -9.11 -25.03 -1.23
CA LEU A 142 -9.38 -26.34 -0.63
C LEU A 142 -9.47 -27.43 -1.69
N LYS A 143 -10.11 -27.17 -2.83
CA LYS A 143 -10.19 -28.13 -3.95
C LYS A 143 -8.82 -28.42 -4.52
N ASN A 144 -8.00 -27.39 -4.74
CA ASN A 144 -6.65 -27.60 -5.29
C ASN A 144 -5.77 -28.42 -4.36
N LYS A 145 -5.81 -28.18 -3.04
CA LYS A 145 -5.11 -29.02 -2.06
C LYS A 145 -5.56 -30.48 -2.10
N ALA A 146 -6.86 -30.72 -2.15
CA ALA A 146 -7.38 -32.08 -2.23
C ALA A 146 -6.97 -32.81 -3.52
N TYR A 147 -6.73 -32.08 -4.60
CA TYR A 147 -6.20 -32.67 -5.85
C TYR A 147 -4.71 -32.99 -5.74
N GLU A 148 -3.91 -32.16 -5.06
CA GLU A 148 -2.49 -32.39 -4.84
C GLU A 148 -2.27 -33.62 -3.92
N ASP A 149 -3.01 -33.70 -2.81
CA ASP A 149 -2.92 -34.78 -1.82
C ASP A 149 -3.39 -36.15 -2.40
N ASN A 150 -4.18 -36.18 -3.47
CA ASN A 150 -4.63 -37.44 -4.12
C ASN A 150 -3.70 -37.90 -5.26
N ASN A 151 -2.70 -37.11 -5.64
CA ASN A 151 -1.77 -37.42 -6.72
C ASN A 151 -0.32 -37.67 -6.24
N GLU A 152 -0.08 -37.66 -4.94
CA GLU A 152 1.14 -38.17 -4.29
C GLU A 152 0.93 -39.60 -3.76
#